data_2d22251ad2179b3ed95a617982e108c3
#
_entry.id   2d22251ad2179b3ed95a617982e108c3
#
_cell.length_a   1.000
_cell.length_b   1.000
_cell.length_c   1.000
_cell.angle_alpha   90.00
_cell.angle_beta   90.00
_cell.angle_gamma   90.00
#
_symmetry.space_group_name_H-M   'P 1'
#
loop_
_entity.id
_entity.type
_entity.pdbx_description
1 polymer ?
#
loop_
_entity_poly.entity_id
_entity_poly.type
_entity_poly.pdbx_seq_one_letter_code
_entity_poly.pdbx_strand_id
1 'polypeptide(L)'
;MTTKQYGCVVPPIHLSSTYNFTGFNEPRAHDYSRRGNPTRDVVQRALAELEGGAGAVLTNTGMSAIHLVTTVFLKPGDLLVAPHDCYGGSYRLFDSLAKRGCYRVLFVDQGR
;
A
#
# COMPACT_ATOMS: atom_id res chain seq x y z
N MET A 1 19.20 -4.51 7.61
CA MET A 1 19.88 -5.18 6.48
C MET A 1 21.14 -4.38 6.15
N THR A 2 22.30 -4.92 6.43
CA THR A 2 23.57 -4.33 6.00
C THR A 2 23.86 -4.76 4.56
N THR A 3 24.31 -3.85 3.70
CA THR A 3 24.82 -4.27 2.39
C THR A 3 26.18 -4.90 2.59
N LYS A 4 26.31 -6.18 2.29
CA LYS A 4 27.58 -6.94 2.44
C LYS A 4 28.76 -6.30 1.69
N GLN A 5 28.49 -5.55 0.62
CA GLN A 5 29.51 -4.96 -0.25
C GLN A 5 30.29 -3.80 0.40
N TYR A 6 29.65 -2.97 1.24
CA TYR A 6 30.26 -1.78 1.82
C TYR A 6 30.09 -1.67 3.34
N GLY A 7 29.46 -2.65 3.99
CA GLY A 7 29.21 -2.64 5.44
C GLY A 7 28.25 -1.52 5.88
N CYS A 8 27.39 -1.01 4.99
CA CYS A 8 26.46 0.06 5.32
C CYS A 8 25.46 -0.39 6.38
N VAL A 9 25.26 0.44 7.40
CA VAL A 9 24.30 0.18 8.49
C VAL A 9 22.87 0.40 8.02
N VAL A 10 22.64 1.33 7.08
CA VAL A 10 21.33 1.62 6.48
C VAL A 10 21.25 1.05 5.07
N PRO A 11 20.06 0.61 4.61
CA PRO A 11 19.87 0.17 3.24
C PRO A 11 20.12 1.30 2.24
N PRO A 12 20.71 1.01 1.06
CA PRO A 12 20.93 2.02 0.03
C PRO A 12 19.59 2.43 -0.62
N ILE A 13 19.57 3.65 -1.16
CA ILE A 13 18.47 4.13 -2.01
C ILE A 13 18.79 3.77 -3.46
N HIS A 14 17.92 2.97 -4.08
CA HIS A 14 18.03 2.56 -5.47
C HIS A 14 17.20 3.49 -6.36
N LEU A 15 17.88 4.31 -7.16
CA LEU A 15 17.27 5.31 -8.05
C LEU A 15 16.95 4.75 -9.45
N SER A 16 17.29 3.48 -9.72
CA SER A 16 17.06 2.88 -11.03
C SER A 16 15.56 2.74 -11.34
N SER A 17 15.14 3.13 -12.53
CA SER A 17 13.78 2.92 -13.03
C SER A 17 13.63 1.57 -13.71
N THR A 18 14.67 1.09 -14.39
CA THR A 18 14.69 -0.16 -15.13
C THR A 18 15.86 -1.02 -14.67
N TYR A 19 15.73 -2.32 -14.82
CA TYR A 19 16.72 -3.31 -14.40
C TYR A 19 17.03 -4.24 -15.58
N ASN A 20 18.31 -4.61 -15.74
CA ASN A 20 18.71 -5.53 -16.79
C ASN A 20 18.25 -6.95 -16.50
N PHE A 21 17.92 -7.71 -17.53
CA PHE A 21 17.63 -9.12 -17.45
C PHE A 21 18.93 -9.94 -17.36
N THR A 22 18.83 -11.18 -16.89
CA THR A 22 19.95 -12.14 -16.88
C THR A 22 20.23 -12.70 -18.27
N GLY A 23 19.18 -12.82 -19.11
CA GLY A 23 19.21 -13.29 -20.49
C GLY A 23 17.96 -12.84 -21.25
N PHE A 24 17.81 -13.28 -22.48
CA PHE A 24 16.62 -12.94 -23.27
C PHE A 24 15.36 -13.52 -22.60
N ASN A 25 14.39 -12.64 -22.28
CA ASN A 25 13.14 -12.97 -21.56
C ASN A 25 13.35 -13.61 -20.17
N GLU A 26 14.49 -13.34 -19.52
CA GLU A 26 14.81 -13.80 -18.17
C GLU A 26 14.91 -12.63 -17.20
N PRO A 27 13.77 -12.12 -16.67
CA PRO A 27 13.78 -10.99 -15.74
C PRO A 27 14.42 -11.38 -14.40
N ARG A 28 15.07 -10.42 -13.76
CA ARG A 28 15.52 -10.52 -12.37
C ARG A 28 14.32 -10.32 -11.42
N ALA A 29 14.57 -10.27 -10.12
CA ALA A 29 13.55 -9.95 -9.10
C ALA A 29 12.85 -8.59 -9.35
N HIS A 30 13.55 -7.66 -9.97
CA HIS A 30 13.02 -6.37 -10.40
C HIS A 30 13.28 -6.19 -11.90
N ASP A 31 12.30 -5.66 -12.61
CA ASP A 31 12.38 -5.28 -14.02
C ASP A 31 12.12 -3.78 -14.22
N TYR A 32 11.15 -3.24 -13.51
CA TYR A 32 10.75 -1.84 -13.59
C TYR A 32 10.23 -1.32 -12.25
N SER A 33 10.68 -0.13 -11.82
CA SER A 33 10.46 0.40 -10.47
C SER A 33 8.99 0.65 -10.11
N ARG A 34 8.09 0.81 -11.10
CA ARG A 34 6.64 0.90 -10.85
C ARG A 34 6.10 -0.42 -10.28
N ARG A 35 6.58 -1.56 -10.78
CA ARG A 35 6.17 -2.90 -10.32
C ARG A 35 6.89 -3.29 -9.03
N GLY A 36 8.19 -3.03 -8.93
CA GLY A 36 9.01 -3.36 -7.78
C GLY A 36 10.28 -2.51 -7.72
N ASN A 37 10.69 -2.14 -6.52
CA ASN A 37 11.92 -1.38 -6.30
C ASN A 37 12.57 -1.84 -4.99
N PRO A 38 13.88 -2.14 -4.96
CA PRO A 38 14.56 -2.65 -3.76
C PRO A 38 14.41 -1.76 -2.54
N THR A 39 14.42 -0.43 -2.70
CA THR A 39 14.23 0.51 -1.58
C THR A 39 12.84 0.38 -0.97
N ARG A 40 11.80 0.34 -1.83
CA ARG A 40 10.41 0.18 -1.38
C ARG A 40 10.19 -1.17 -0.70
N ASP A 41 10.75 -2.23 -1.23
CA ASP A 41 10.61 -3.59 -0.71
C ASP A 41 11.21 -3.75 0.69
N VAL A 42 12.27 -3.01 1.02
CA VAL A 42 12.83 -3.01 2.38
C VAL A 42 11.81 -2.49 3.38
N VAL A 43 11.14 -1.37 3.08
CA VAL A 43 10.13 -0.78 3.95
C VAL A 43 8.90 -1.69 4.06
N GLN A 44 8.42 -2.23 2.93
CA GLN A 44 7.27 -3.14 2.90
C GLN A 44 7.51 -4.38 3.75
N ARG A 45 8.69 -5.00 3.64
CA ARG A 45 9.06 -6.17 4.46
C ARG A 45 9.15 -5.83 5.94
N ALA A 46 9.81 -4.72 6.29
CA ALA A 46 9.93 -4.31 7.67
C ALA A 46 8.57 -4.06 8.33
N LEU A 47 7.64 -3.40 7.63
CA LEU A 47 6.28 -3.18 8.12
C LEU A 47 5.51 -4.49 8.24
N ALA A 48 5.61 -5.39 7.27
CA ALA A 48 4.97 -6.70 7.35
C ALA A 48 5.48 -7.52 8.56
N GLU A 49 6.79 -7.51 8.80
CA GLU A 49 7.38 -8.20 9.95
C GLU A 49 6.92 -7.61 11.29
N LEU A 50 6.90 -6.27 11.41
CA LEU A 50 6.46 -5.58 12.63
C LEU A 50 4.98 -5.83 12.96
N GLU A 51 4.13 -5.91 11.93
CA GLU A 51 2.68 -6.13 12.07
C GLU A 51 2.31 -7.63 12.08
N GLY A 52 3.26 -8.55 11.93
CA GLY A 52 3.00 -9.98 11.80
C GLY A 52 2.18 -10.34 10.56
N GLY A 53 2.22 -9.50 9.53
CA GLY A 53 1.46 -9.67 8.29
C GLY A 53 2.17 -10.54 7.25
N ALA A 54 1.40 -11.10 6.32
CA ALA A 54 1.92 -11.87 5.19
C ALA A 54 2.66 -10.99 4.16
N GLY A 55 2.42 -9.68 4.16
CA GLY A 55 3.04 -8.70 3.29
C GLY A 55 2.51 -7.31 3.55
N ALA A 56 3.10 -6.30 2.90
CA ALA A 56 2.65 -4.93 2.97
C ALA A 56 2.73 -4.26 1.59
N VAL A 57 1.86 -3.31 1.33
CA VAL A 57 1.88 -2.45 0.14
C VAL A 57 2.09 -1.01 0.59
N LEU A 58 3.18 -0.42 0.15
CA LEU A 58 3.50 0.98 0.44
C LEU A 58 2.85 1.90 -0.58
N THR A 59 2.11 2.89 -0.09
CA THR A 59 1.53 3.97 -0.90
C THR A 59 2.19 5.31 -0.57
N ASN A 60 1.98 6.31 -1.41
CA ASN A 60 2.57 7.64 -1.22
C ASN A 60 1.87 8.49 -0.14
N THR A 61 0.66 8.12 0.28
CA THR A 61 -0.09 8.79 1.36
C THR A 61 -1.01 7.82 2.09
N GLY A 62 -1.40 8.14 3.33
CA GLY A 62 -2.40 7.38 4.07
C GLY A 62 -3.76 7.35 3.36
N MET A 63 -4.16 8.45 2.70
CA MET A 63 -5.40 8.49 1.90
C MET A 63 -5.36 7.53 0.71
N SER A 64 -4.21 7.39 0.06
CA SER A 64 -4.02 6.38 -1.00
C SER A 64 -4.12 4.96 -0.45
N ALA A 65 -3.61 4.72 0.77
CA ALA A 65 -3.74 3.41 1.43
C ALA A 65 -5.21 3.08 1.72
N ILE A 66 -5.96 4.02 2.30
CA ILE A 66 -7.39 3.85 2.59
C ILE A 66 -8.18 3.61 1.29
N HIS A 67 -7.92 4.41 0.24
CA HIS A 67 -8.57 4.24 -1.05
C HIS A 67 -8.25 2.88 -1.68
N LEU A 68 -7.01 2.43 -1.61
CA LEU A 68 -6.59 1.10 -2.09
C LEU A 68 -7.37 -0.01 -1.38
N VAL A 69 -7.44 0.02 -0.04
CA VAL A 69 -8.17 -0.97 0.76
C VAL A 69 -9.63 -1.02 0.36
N THR A 70 -10.31 0.13 0.31
CA THR A 70 -11.73 0.17 -0.07
C THR A 70 -11.97 -0.31 -1.51
N THR A 71 -11.06 0.00 -2.43
CA THR A 71 -11.18 -0.43 -3.84
C THR A 71 -10.97 -1.93 -4.02
N VAL A 72 -10.05 -2.53 -3.25
CA VAL A 72 -9.72 -3.96 -3.37
C VAL A 72 -10.78 -4.84 -2.70
N PHE A 73 -11.29 -4.43 -1.54
CA PHE A 73 -12.16 -5.29 -0.71
C PHE A 73 -13.65 -5.03 -0.89
N LEU A 74 -14.05 -3.88 -1.44
CA LEU A 74 -15.45 -3.52 -1.58
C LEU A 74 -15.88 -3.47 -3.06
N LYS A 75 -17.09 -3.92 -3.29
CA LYS A 75 -17.80 -3.90 -4.59
C LYS A 75 -19.18 -3.29 -4.43
N PRO A 76 -19.87 -2.95 -5.53
CA PRO A 76 -21.24 -2.47 -5.48
C PRO A 76 -22.16 -3.41 -4.69
N GLY A 77 -22.90 -2.85 -3.73
CA GLY A 77 -23.78 -3.58 -2.83
C GLY A 77 -23.19 -3.91 -1.46
N ASP A 78 -21.86 -3.94 -1.30
CA ASP A 78 -21.21 -4.15 0.00
C ASP A 78 -21.45 -2.96 0.94
N LEU A 79 -21.33 -3.20 2.24
CA LEU A 79 -21.49 -2.19 3.29
C LEU A 79 -20.17 -1.95 4.00
N LEU A 80 -19.64 -0.72 3.88
CA LEU A 80 -18.58 -0.20 4.72
C LEU A 80 -19.19 0.38 6.01
N VAL A 81 -18.77 -0.13 7.16
CA VAL A 81 -19.06 0.48 8.46
C VAL A 81 -17.84 1.28 8.91
N ALA A 82 -18.01 2.58 9.14
CA ALA A 82 -16.93 3.49 9.50
C ALA A 82 -17.29 4.33 10.72
N PRO A 83 -16.30 4.77 11.53
CA PRO A 83 -16.57 5.71 12.63
C PRO A 83 -17.10 7.03 12.09
N HIS A 84 -18.08 7.62 12.77
CA HIS A 84 -18.62 8.94 12.39
C HIS A 84 -17.59 10.06 12.59
N ASP A 85 -16.66 9.90 13.53
CA ASP A 85 -15.59 10.82 13.90
C ASP A 85 -14.24 10.50 13.24
N CYS A 86 -14.23 9.70 12.16
CA CYS A 86 -13.03 9.40 11.41
C CYS A 86 -12.42 10.68 10.80
N TYR A 87 -11.14 10.60 10.40
CA TYR A 87 -10.47 11.71 9.72
C TYR A 87 -11.33 12.26 8.56
N GLY A 88 -11.49 13.59 8.51
CA GLY A 88 -12.39 14.24 7.55
C GLY A 88 -12.10 13.92 6.06
N GLY A 89 -10.85 13.60 5.72
CA GLY A 89 -10.49 13.10 4.39
C GLY A 89 -11.10 11.72 4.11
N SER A 90 -11.04 10.81 5.09
CA SER A 90 -11.63 9.47 4.99
C SER A 90 -13.15 9.54 4.90
N TYR A 91 -13.79 10.40 5.72
CA TYR A 91 -15.22 10.63 5.65
C TYR A 91 -15.67 11.06 4.24
N ARG A 92 -15.01 12.09 3.69
CA ARG A 92 -15.31 12.59 2.33
C ARG A 92 -15.07 11.53 1.24
N LEU A 93 -14.02 10.75 1.38
CA LEU A 93 -13.73 9.66 0.43
C LEU A 93 -14.84 8.61 0.46
N PHE A 94 -15.21 8.13 1.65
CA PHE A 94 -16.23 7.09 1.81
C PHE A 94 -17.60 7.56 1.32
N ASP A 95 -18.02 8.76 1.69
CA ASP A 95 -19.29 9.35 1.25
C ASP A 95 -19.32 9.55 -0.27
N SER A 96 -18.23 10.08 -0.85
CA SER A 96 -18.14 10.31 -2.30
C SER A 96 -18.21 9.01 -3.11
N LEU A 97 -17.49 7.97 -2.69
CA LEU A 97 -17.51 6.68 -3.38
C LEU A 97 -18.83 5.94 -3.20
N ALA A 98 -19.47 6.07 -2.04
CA ALA A 98 -20.82 5.53 -1.81
C ALA A 98 -21.86 6.22 -2.72
N LYS A 99 -21.81 7.55 -2.84
CA LYS A 99 -22.70 8.32 -3.77
C LYS A 99 -22.49 7.93 -5.24
N ARG A 100 -21.32 7.44 -5.60
CA ARG A 100 -21.02 6.91 -6.94
C ARG A 100 -21.48 5.46 -7.15
N GLY A 101 -22.00 4.82 -6.11
CA GLY A 101 -22.45 3.42 -6.19
C GLY A 101 -21.33 2.38 -6.08
N CYS A 102 -20.12 2.78 -5.65
CA CYS A 102 -19.01 1.84 -5.48
C CYS A 102 -19.27 0.84 -4.34
N TYR A 103 -19.96 1.29 -3.30
CA TYR A 103 -20.40 0.51 -2.12
C TYR A 103 -21.43 1.34 -1.35
N ARG A 104 -21.95 0.81 -0.25
CA ARG A 104 -22.75 1.57 0.74
C ARG A 104 -21.87 1.93 1.93
N VAL A 105 -22.13 3.05 2.60
CA VAL A 105 -21.44 3.43 3.83
C VAL A 105 -22.44 3.68 4.97
N LEU A 106 -22.10 3.20 6.16
CA LEU A 106 -22.78 3.50 7.41
C LEU A 106 -21.77 4.08 8.39
N PHE A 107 -21.99 5.33 8.79
CA PHE A 107 -21.20 5.97 9.84
C PHE A 107 -21.81 5.68 11.19
N VAL A 108 -21.03 5.15 12.12
CA VAL A 108 -21.50 4.71 13.45
C VAL A 108 -20.72 5.41 14.57
N ASP A 109 -21.37 5.59 15.70
CA ASP A 109 -20.70 5.97 16.94
C ASP A 109 -20.09 4.71 17.57
N GLN A 110 -18.76 4.66 17.64
CA GLN A 110 -18.02 3.54 18.24
C GLN A 110 -17.80 3.70 19.76
N GLY A 111 -18.22 4.81 20.34
CA GLY A 111 -18.12 5.10 21.79
C GLY A 111 -19.32 4.61 22.60
N ARG A 112 -20.29 3.94 21.99
CA ARG A 112 -21.50 3.42 22.64
C ARG A 112 -21.69 1.95 22.43
#